data_7a210f650649af431f179e88db10fc58
#
_entry.id   7a210f650649af431f179e88db10fc58
#
_cell.length_a   1.000
_cell.length_b   1.000
_cell.length_c   1.000
_cell.angle_alpha   90.00
_cell.angle_beta   90.00
_cell.angle_gamma   90.00
#
_symmetry.space_group_name_H-M   'P 1'
#
loop_
_entity.id
_entity.type
_entity.pdbx_description
1 polymer ?
#
loop_
_entity_poly.entity_id
_entity_poly.type
_entity_poly.pdbx_seq_one_letter_code
_entity_poly.pdbx_strand_id
1 'polypeptide(L)'
;MDIGELHALPLLAGMSPAGLERVFARAAEVEADEGQVLALQDDPGSGMFVIREGTVAVELRSGTIELGPGDFFGELALLIEDGARVARVRATSPVRCVSIPREDFLALVESEPSFSLALLRELARRLAEARAAV
;
A
#
# COMPACT_ATOMS: atom_id res chain seq x y z
N MET A 1 13.26 6.58 -9.35
CA MET A 1 13.51 5.78 -8.13
C MET A 1 14.50 4.68 -8.45
N ASP A 2 15.52 4.50 -7.63
CA ASP A 2 16.43 3.38 -7.77
C ASP A 2 16.06 2.22 -6.83
N ILE A 3 16.73 1.08 -7.00
CA ILE A 3 16.41 -0.13 -6.21
C ILE A 3 16.74 0.06 -4.72
N GLY A 4 17.74 0.88 -4.40
CA GLY A 4 18.07 1.19 -3.01
C GLY A 4 16.99 1.99 -2.31
N GLU A 5 16.39 2.93 -3.02
CA GLU A 5 15.25 3.70 -2.49
C GLU A 5 14.04 2.81 -2.27
N LEU A 6 13.80 1.86 -3.18
CA LEU A 6 12.74 0.87 -3.03
C LEU A 6 12.98 -0.01 -1.79
N HIS A 7 14.21 -0.49 -1.63
CA HIS A 7 14.61 -1.34 -0.51
C HIS A 7 14.50 -0.63 0.85
N ALA A 8 14.61 0.70 0.85
CA ALA A 8 14.50 1.49 2.08
C ALA A 8 13.06 1.60 2.61
N LEU A 9 12.06 1.26 1.80
CA LEU A 9 10.67 1.25 2.26
C LEU A 9 10.48 0.14 3.30
N PRO A 10 9.88 0.45 4.47
CA PRO A 10 9.76 -0.53 5.56
C PRO A 10 9.15 -1.88 5.16
N LEU A 11 8.13 -1.84 4.31
CA LEU A 11 7.46 -3.05 3.84
C LEU A 11 8.38 -3.97 3.04
N LEU A 12 9.37 -3.41 2.36
CA LEU A 12 10.26 -4.13 1.46
C LEU A 12 11.66 -4.35 2.03
N ALA A 13 11.94 -3.82 3.22
CA ALA A 13 13.30 -3.80 3.79
C ALA A 13 13.91 -5.19 4.03
N GLY A 14 13.10 -6.17 4.35
CA GLY A 14 13.57 -7.54 4.63
C GLY A 14 13.52 -8.50 3.45
N MET A 15 13.20 -8.01 2.26
CA MET A 15 13.04 -8.87 1.10
C MET A 15 14.37 -9.43 0.58
N SER A 16 14.29 -10.61 -0.04
CA SER A 16 15.44 -11.20 -0.74
C SER A 16 15.86 -10.32 -1.92
N PRO A 17 17.14 -10.35 -2.34
CA PRO A 17 17.57 -9.60 -3.53
C PRO A 17 16.76 -9.93 -4.78
N ALA A 18 16.46 -11.21 -5.00
CA ALA A 18 15.66 -11.65 -6.16
C ALA A 18 14.24 -11.12 -6.11
N GLY A 19 13.60 -11.15 -4.94
CA GLY A 19 12.26 -10.60 -4.75
C GLY A 19 12.22 -9.10 -4.96
N LEU A 20 13.20 -8.39 -4.44
CA LEU A 20 13.32 -6.95 -4.61
C LEU A 20 13.51 -6.54 -6.08
N GLU A 21 14.32 -7.28 -6.83
CA GLU A 21 14.50 -7.04 -8.25
C GLU A 21 13.21 -7.25 -9.04
N ARG A 22 12.42 -8.26 -8.68
CA ARG A 22 11.13 -8.49 -9.32
C ARG A 22 10.17 -7.33 -9.08
N VAL A 23 10.11 -6.81 -7.86
CA VAL A 23 9.30 -5.63 -7.53
C VAL A 23 9.78 -4.44 -8.34
N PHE A 24 11.09 -4.20 -8.35
CA PHE A 24 11.68 -3.06 -9.07
C PHE A 24 11.34 -3.10 -10.56
N ALA A 25 11.35 -4.27 -11.17
CA ALA A 25 11.06 -4.44 -12.60
C ALA A 25 9.58 -4.16 -12.93
N ARG A 26 8.67 -4.36 -11.98
CA ARG A 26 7.23 -4.29 -12.22
C ARG A 26 6.56 -3.08 -11.58
N ALA A 27 7.19 -2.49 -10.57
CA ALA A 27 6.63 -1.36 -9.86
C ALA A 27 6.68 -0.10 -10.71
N ALA A 28 5.71 0.78 -10.50
CA ALA A 28 5.64 2.08 -11.16
C ALA A 28 5.58 3.20 -10.13
N GLU A 29 6.22 4.32 -10.43
CA GLU A 29 6.03 5.53 -9.63
C GLU A 29 4.73 6.22 -10.06
N VAL A 30 3.94 6.62 -9.08
CA VAL A 30 2.69 7.35 -9.26
C VAL A 30 2.78 8.64 -8.48
N GLU A 31 2.49 9.75 -9.14
CA GLU A 31 2.43 11.06 -8.51
C GLU A 31 0.99 11.56 -8.52
N ALA A 32 0.61 12.28 -7.47
CA ALA A 32 -0.69 12.90 -7.38
C ALA A 32 -0.60 14.27 -6.73
N ASP A 33 -1.42 15.18 -7.20
CA ASP A 33 -1.56 16.50 -6.60
C ASP A 33 -2.51 16.45 -5.41
N GLU A 34 -2.40 17.43 -4.51
CA GLU A 34 -3.32 17.56 -3.39
C GLU A 34 -4.77 17.58 -3.90
N GLY A 35 -5.63 16.78 -3.26
CA GLY A 35 -7.04 16.64 -3.60
C GLY A 35 -7.34 15.56 -4.63
N GLN A 36 -6.34 15.04 -5.32
CA GLN A 36 -6.54 13.99 -6.31
C GLN A 36 -6.88 12.65 -5.65
N VAL A 37 -7.84 11.93 -6.22
CA VAL A 37 -8.24 10.61 -5.75
C VAL A 37 -7.33 9.55 -6.38
N LEU A 38 -6.70 8.73 -5.52
CA LEU A 38 -5.79 7.66 -5.94
C LEU A 38 -6.47 6.30 -6.02
N ALA A 39 -7.49 6.09 -5.19
CA ALA A 39 -8.25 4.85 -5.18
C ALA A 39 -9.70 5.17 -4.83
N LEU A 40 -10.63 4.63 -5.61
CA LEU A 40 -12.06 4.81 -5.40
C LEU A 40 -12.65 3.62 -4.66
N GLN A 41 -13.59 3.89 -3.76
CA GLN A 41 -14.39 2.86 -3.12
C GLN A 41 -15.16 2.08 -4.21
N ASP A 42 -15.28 0.78 -4.01
CA ASP A 42 -15.96 -0.18 -4.91
C ASP A 42 -15.24 -0.47 -6.23
N ASP A 43 -14.08 0.17 -6.49
CA ASP A 43 -13.26 -0.20 -7.64
C ASP A 43 -12.57 -1.55 -7.42
N PRO A 44 -12.44 -2.39 -8.46
CA PRO A 44 -11.59 -3.56 -8.39
C PRO A 44 -10.13 -3.14 -8.18
N GLY A 45 -9.46 -3.79 -7.23
CA GLY A 45 -8.06 -3.48 -6.95
C GLY A 45 -7.14 -3.95 -8.07
N SER A 46 -6.39 -3.04 -8.69
CA SER A 46 -5.37 -3.38 -9.68
C SER A 46 -3.97 -3.50 -9.09
N GLY A 47 -3.76 -3.02 -7.86
CA GLY A 47 -2.47 -3.08 -7.17
C GLY A 47 -2.55 -2.41 -5.81
N MET A 48 -1.43 -2.49 -5.08
CA MET A 48 -1.26 -1.75 -3.84
C MET A 48 -0.29 -0.59 -4.05
N PHE A 49 -0.35 0.38 -3.16
CA PHE A 49 0.49 1.57 -3.21
C PHE A 49 1.27 1.71 -1.91
N VAL A 50 2.56 2.01 -2.02
CA VAL A 50 3.41 2.35 -0.87
C VAL A 50 3.79 3.82 -1.00
N ILE A 51 3.55 4.60 0.04
CA ILE A 51 3.81 6.05 0.02
C ILE A 51 5.29 6.30 0.25
N ARG A 52 5.92 7.04 -0.67
CA ARG A 52 7.30 7.50 -0.52
C ARG A 52 7.36 8.90 0.07
N GLU A 53 6.52 9.79 -0.41
CA GLU A 53 6.47 11.19 0.01
C GLU A 53 5.02 11.65 0.06
N GLY A 54 4.73 12.56 0.98
CA GLY A 54 3.40 13.15 1.10
C GLY A 54 2.46 12.35 1.97
N THR A 55 1.20 12.77 1.98
CA THR A 55 0.15 12.21 2.85
C THR A 55 -1.13 11.96 2.07
N VAL A 56 -1.89 10.97 2.52
CA VAL A 56 -3.21 10.67 1.97
C VAL A 56 -4.23 10.51 3.09
N ALA A 57 -5.49 10.77 2.77
CA ALA A 57 -6.62 10.46 3.64
C ALA A 57 -7.32 9.21 3.09
N VAL A 58 -7.44 8.19 3.93
CA VAL A 58 -8.23 7.00 3.64
C VAL A 58 -9.62 7.21 4.22
N GLU A 59 -10.59 7.40 3.35
CA GLU A 59 -11.96 7.73 3.73
C GLU A 59 -12.80 6.45 3.80
N LEU A 60 -13.11 6.05 5.02
CA LEU A 60 -13.94 4.88 5.33
C LEU A 60 -15.32 5.35 5.80
N ARG A 61 -16.30 4.45 5.83
CA ARG A 61 -17.63 4.76 6.39
C ARG A 61 -17.53 5.15 7.87
N SER A 62 -16.58 4.54 8.59
CA SER A 62 -16.38 4.77 10.03
C SER A 62 -15.57 6.02 10.35
N GLY A 63 -14.99 6.69 9.35
CA GLY A 63 -14.16 7.86 9.55
C GLY A 63 -12.99 7.92 8.58
N THR A 64 -12.07 8.83 8.86
CA THR A 64 -10.91 9.08 8.00
C THR A 64 -9.63 8.74 8.74
N ILE A 65 -8.71 8.05 8.05
CA ILE A 65 -7.38 7.73 8.56
C ILE A 65 -6.37 8.44 7.68
N GLU A 66 -5.37 9.09 8.29
CA GLU A 66 -4.28 9.70 7.54
C GLU A 66 -3.08 8.75 7.49
N LEU A 67 -2.51 8.58 6.29
CA LEU A 67 -1.31 7.78 6.07
C LEU A 67 -0.21 8.68 5.48
N GLY A 68 1.04 8.35 5.80
CA GLY A 68 2.21 9.09 5.35
C GLY A 68 3.32 8.21 4.82
N PRO A 69 4.55 8.75 4.68
CA PRO A 69 5.67 8.02 4.10
C PRO A 69 5.94 6.69 4.81
N GLY A 70 6.12 5.63 4.02
CA GLY A 70 6.32 4.28 4.50
C GLY A 70 5.03 3.47 4.67
N ASP A 71 3.90 4.12 4.74
CA ASP A 71 2.60 3.45 4.83
C ASP A 71 2.14 2.94 3.46
N PHE A 72 1.20 2.01 3.48
CA PHE A 72 0.64 1.44 2.25
C PHE A 72 -0.89 1.44 2.29
N PHE A 73 -1.50 1.39 1.12
CA PHE A 73 -2.94 1.28 0.96
C PHE A 73 -3.28 0.48 -0.30
N GLY A 74 -4.54 0.05 -0.40
CA GLY A 74 -5.02 -0.71 -1.56
C GLY A 74 -4.94 -2.22 -1.39
N GLU A 75 -4.29 -2.72 -0.34
CA GLU A 75 -4.08 -4.14 -0.09
C GLU A 75 -5.37 -4.92 0.20
N LEU A 76 -6.35 -4.28 0.84
CA LEU A 76 -7.60 -4.95 1.18
C LEU A 76 -8.36 -5.42 -0.05
N ALA A 77 -8.36 -4.61 -1.11
CA ALA A 77 -9.01 -4.98 -2.38
C ALA A 77 -8.33 -6.18 -3.06
N LEU A 78 -7.07 -6.46 -2.71
CA LEU A 78 -6.31 -7.57 -3.25
C LEU A 78 -6.42 -8.83 -2.40
N LEU A 79 -6.59 -8.67 -1.09
CA LEU A 79 -6.64 -9.76 -0.12
C LEU A 79 -8.05 -10.27 0.14
N ILE A 80 -9.06 -9.40 0.02
CA ILE A 80 -10.46 -9.76 0.18
C ILE A 80 -10.95 -10.39 -1.13
N GLU A 81 -11.67 -11.49 -1.02
CA GLU A 81 -12.07 -12.34 -2.14
C GLU A 81 -12.83 -11.58 -3.25
N ASP A 82 -13.69 -10.65 -2.89
CA ASP A 82 -14.46 -9.87 -3.88
C ASP A 82 -13.63 -8.84 -4.63
N GLY A 83 -12.44 -8.51 -4.13
CA GLY A 83 -11.50 -7.63 -4.79
C GLY A 83 -11.93 -6.18 -4.95
N ALA A 84 -13.01 -5.75 -4.30
CA ALA A 84 -13.47 -4.38 -4.36
C ALA A 84 -12.78 -3.51 -3.30
N ARG A 85 -12.48 -2.26 -3.65
CA ARG A 85 -11.91 -1.33 -2.68
C ARG A 85 -12.95 -0.93 -1.64
N VAL A 86 -12.54 -0.93 -0.37
CA VAL A 86 -13.41 -0.63 0.77
C VAL A 86 -13.32 0.82 1.22
N ALA A 87 -12.47 1.62 0.57
CA ALA A 87 -12.23 3.00 0.94
C ALA A 87 -11.92 3.86 -0.29
N ARG A 88 -12.14 5.15 -0.16
CA ARG A 88 -11.64 6.14 -1.10
C ARG A 88 -10.36 6.73 -0.53
N VAL A 89 -9.32 6.83 -1.35
CA VAL A 89 -8.02 7.38 -0.93
C VAL A 89 -7.76 8.66 -1.71
N ARG A 90 -7.55 9.75 -1.00
CA ARG A 90 -7.34 11.07 -1.57
C ARG A 90 -6.03 11.68 -1.06
N ALA A 91 -5.26 12.28 -1.96
CA ALA A 91 -4.04 12.99 -1.58
C ALA A 91 -4.39 14.23 -0.77
N THR A 92 -3.75 14.40 0.39
CA THR A 92 -3.88 15.58 1.26
C THR A 92 -2.68 16.50 1.15
N SER A 93 -1.70 16.13 0.36
CA SER A 93 -0.55 16.92 -0.08
C SER A 93 -0.10 16.36 -1.42
N PRO A 94 0.88 16.96 -2.10
CA PRO A 94 1.52 16.30 -3.23
C PRO A 94 2.12 14.97 -2.76
N VAL A 95 1.88 13.89 -3.51
CA VAL A 95 2.20 12.53 -3.10
C VAL A 95 3.01 11.83 -4.17
N ARG A 96 4.00 11.05 -3.74
CA ARG A 96 4.69 10.05 -4.56
C ARG A 96 4.51 8.68 -3.95
N CYS A 97 4.02 7.76 -4.76
CA CYS A 97 3.79 6.37 -4.37
C CYS A 97 4.50 5.41 -5.30
N VAL A 98 4.76 4.22 -4.79
CA VAL A 98 5.16 3.08 -5.61
C VAL A 98 3.93 2.19 -5.74
N SER A 99 3.54 1.91 -6.99
CA SER A 99 2.44 1.01 -7.30
C SER A 99 3.00 -0.39 -7.58
N ILE A 100 2.49 -1.39 -6.87
CA ILE A 100 2.83 -2.80 -7.08
C ILE A 100 1.59 -3.47 -7.67
N PRO A 101 1.69 -4.03 -8.91
CA PRO A 101 0.53 -4.67 -9.54
C PRO A 101 -0.01 -5.86 -8.73
N ARG A 102 -1.30 -6.15 -8.89
CA ARG A 102 -1.98 -7.24 -8.18
C ARG A 102 -1.25 -8.57 -8.26
N GLU A 103 -0.85 -8.98 -9.47
CA GLU A 103 -0.17 -10.27 -9.68
C GLU A 103 1.15 -10.34 -8.91
N ASP A 104 1.90 -9.26 -8.93
CA ASP A 104 3.18 -9.17 -8.23
C ASP A 104 2.99 -9.14 -6.72
N PHE A 105 1.97 -8.43 -6.24
CA PHE A 105 1.61 -8.41 -4.82
C PHE A 105 1.30 -9.82 -4.32
N LEU A 106 0.43 -10.55 -5.01
CA LEU A 106 0.06 -11.90 -4.61
C LEU A 106 1.25 -12.86 -4.65
N ALA A 107 2.10 -12.73 -5.66
CA ALA A 107 3.32 -13.53 -5.76
C ALA A 107 4.28 -13.26 -4.59
N LEU A 108 4.40 -11.99 -4.16
CA LEU A 108 5.23 -11.63 -3.01
C LEU A 108 4.68 -12.20 -1.70
N VAL A 109 3.36 -12.14 -1.52
CA VAL A 109 2.72 -12.69 -0.32
C VAL A 109 3.04 -14.18 -0.20
N GLU A 110 3.05 -14.90 -1.32
CA GLU A 110 3.32 -16.34 -1.33
C GLU A 110 4.80 -16.70 -1.19
N SER A 111 5.70 -15.87 -1.71
CA SER A 111 7.11 -16.23 -1.86
C SER A 111 8.09 -15.48 -0.96
N GLU A 112 7.67 -14.37 -0.35
CA GLU A 112 8.55 -13.51 0.46
C GLU A 112 8.02 -13.40 1.90
N PRO A 113 8.48 -14.27 2.81
CA PRO A 113 7.97 -14.28 4.19
C PRO A 113 8.13 -12.97 4.92
N SER A 114 9.23 -12.23 4.70
CA SER A 114 9.44 -10.93 5.34
C SER A 114 8.41 -9.90 4.90
N PHE A 115 8.03 -9.92 3.62
CA PHE A 115 6.99 -9.06 3.08
C PHE A 115 5.64 -9.39 3.74
N SER A 116 5.28 -10.67 3.75
CA SER A 116 4.02 -11.12 4.34
C SER A 116 3.93 -10.80 5.83
N LEU A 117 5.01 -10.99 6.56
CA LEU A 117 5.04 -10.69 7.99
C LEU A 117 4.91 -9.20 8.26
N ALA A 118 5.62 -8.36 7.48
CA ALA A 118 5.51 -6.90 7.61
C ALA A 118 4.09 -6.42 7.30
N LEU A 119 3.48 -7.00 6.27
CA LEU A 119 2.09 -6.71 5.89
C LEU A 119 1.12 -7.08 7.02
N LEU A 120 1.24 -8.30 7.56
CA LEU A 120 0.39 -8.79 8.63
C LEU A 120 0.52 -7.95 9.90
N ARG A 121 1.74 -7.57 10.27
CA ARG A 121 1.99 -6.74 11.45
C ARG A 121 1.32 -5.38 11.34
N GLU A 122 1.42 -4.74 10.18
CA GLU A 122 0.79 -3.44 9.96
C GLU A 122 -0.73 -3.54 9.95
N LEU A 123 -1.29 -4.57 9.31
CA LEU A 123 -2.73 -4.79 9.31
C LEU A 123 -3.25 -5.10 10.71
N ALA A 124 -2.51 -5.88 11.50
CA ALA A 124 -2.86 -6.16 12.90
C ALA A 124 -2.84 -4.88 13.74
N ARG A 125 -1.84 -4.03 13.54
CA ARG A 125 -1.73 -2.75 14.24
C ARG A 125 -2.93 -1.84 13.91
N ARG A 126 -3.30 -1.73 12.63
CA ARG A 126 -4.46 -0.96 12.18
C ARG A 126 -5.77 -1.48 12.78
N LEU A 127 -5.90 -2.80 12.84
CA LEU A 127 -7.09 -3.44 13.44
C LEU A 127 -7.16 -3.14 14.95
N ALA A 128 -6.03 -3.23 15.66
CA ALA A 128 -5.97 -2.92 17.09
C ALA A 128 -6.35 -1.47 17.38
N GLU A 129 -5.85 -0.54 16.58
CA GLU A 129 -6.19 0.89 16.70
C GLU A 129 -7.69 1.14 16.44
N ALA A 130 -8.25 0.50 15.42
CA ALA A 130 -9.67 0.63 15.10
C ALA A 130 -10.54 0.13 16.24
N ARG A 131 -10.15 -0.96 16.91
CA ARG A 131 -10.87 -1.50 18.07
C ARG A 131 -10.70 -0.63 19.31
N ALA A 132 -9.53 -0.06 19.52
CA ALA A 132 -9.27 0.81 20.67
C ALA A 132 -10.03 2.13 20.61
N ALA A 133 -10.40 2.57 19.40
CA ALA A 133 -11.12 3.83 19.17
C ALA A 133 -12.62 3.74 19.46
N VAL A 134 -13.13 2.56 19.77
CA VAL A 134 -14.56 2.33 20.04
C VAL A 134 -14.89 2.53 21.52
#